data_079075fd21cfd004b44170bd804ea350
#
_entry.id   079075fd21cfd004b44170bd804ea350
#
_cell.length_a   1.000
_cell.length_b   1.000
_cell.length_c   1.000
_cell.angle_alpha   90.00
_cell.angle_beta   90.00
_cell.angle_gamma   90.00
#
_symmetry.space_group_name_H-M   'P 1'
#
loop_
_entity.id
_entity.type
_entity.pdbx_description
1 polymer ?
#
loop_
_entity_poly.entity_id
_entity_poly.type
_entity_poly.pdbx_seq_one_letter_code
_entity_poly.pdbx_strand_id
1 'polypeptide(L)'
;MERVCGESKTKVNTSKLEKYFVGEGLKGSNISISPWMSFKDLTSHLESTEWITVGVICNGSAKIQVNSRAYTMRPNSIFLLGKDSVVEDFKCSKACEGYLIRFSSSAFEALNLETSDLMSINMAINKNPIVEVDSNIITGLHCVAAQMLFTSRQESNIYRYRAVESLASALFYNLASIIISNHKRMSEFKLKSSRSEEIFRHFLRMVSEKCCEYRFVEYYAEELGITAKYLSLVCKRQSGKNASKIIDDAVIHKAKELLGQHGLSVNEIALKMNFVSQSFFGKYFKQRVGVSPSRYRGSKL
;
A
#
# COMPACT_ATOMS: atom_id res chain seq x y z
N MET A 1 -34.46 -20.94 30.15
CA MET A 1 -33.04 -21.16 30.42
C MET A 1 -32.22 -20.56 29.28
N GLU A 2 -32.03 -19.26 29.33
CA GLU A 2 -31.23 -18.50 28.35
C GLU A 2 -29.80 -18.44 28.88
N ARG A 3 -28.90 -19.02 28.12
CA ARG A 3 -27.46 -18.84 28.37
C ARG A 3 -27.01 -17.56 27.67
N VAL A 4 -26.82 -16.52 28.44
CA VAL A 4 -26.14 -15.29 28.04
C VAL A 4 -24.68 -15.64 27.77
N CYS A 5 -24.29 -15.56 26.51
CA CYS A 5 -22.90 -15.67 26.09
C CYS A 5 -22.21 -14.36 26.45
N GLY A 6 -21.44 -14.36 27.56
CA GLY A 6 -20.64 -13.22 27.98
C GLY A 6 -19.50 -12.98 27.00
N GLU A 7 -19.55 -11.88 26.26
CA GLU A 7 -18.40 -11.38 25.50
C GLU A 7 -17.27 -11.00 26.47
N SER A 8 -16.28 -11.87 26.57
CA SER A 8 -15.02 -11.56 27.22
C SER A 8 -14.28 -10.51 26.38
N LYS A 9 -14.42 -9.25 26.75
CA LYS A 9 -13.58 -8.16 26.22
C LYS A 9 -12.17 -8.34 26.77
N THR A 10 -11.35 -9.12 26.08
CA THR A 10 -9.93 -9.23 26.37
C THR A 10 -9.28 -7.89 26.02
N LYS A 11 -9.09 -7.03 27.03
CA LYS A 11 -8.27 -5.82 26.88
C LYS A 11 -6.83 -6.29 26.60
N VAL A 12 -6.35 -6.07 25.39
CA VAL A 12 -4.94 -6.25 25.08
C VAL A 12 -4.16 -5.27 25.94
N ASN A 13 -3.30 -5.79 26.81
CA ASN A 13 -2.48 -4.97 27.69
C ASN A 13 -1.29 -4.43 26.87
N THR A 14 -1.50 -3.30 26.19
CA THR A 14 -0.52 -2.60 25.37
C THR A 14 0.69 -2.13 26.16
N SER A 15 0.55 -1.89 27.46
CA SER A 15 1.63 -1.40 28.33
C SER A 15 2.82 -2.37 28.45
N LYS A 16 2.62 -3.68 28.24
CA LYS A 16 3.73 -4.65 28.19
C LYS A 16 4.52 -4.58 26.89
N LEU A 17 3.94 -4.06 25.84
CA LEU A 17 4.55 -3.95 24.50
C LEU A 17 5.22 -2.59 24.29
N GLU A 18 4.91 -1.57 25.08
CA GLU A 18 5.61 -0.28 25.10
C GLU A 18 7.12 -0.44 25.27
N LYS A 19 7.58 -1.45 26.04
CA LYS A 19 9.01 -1.76 26.18
C LYS A 19 9.69 -2.11 24.84
N TYR A 20 8.94 -2.59 23.87
CA TYR A 20 9.48 -2.93 22.54
C TYR A 20 9.48 -1.74 21.58
N PHE A 21 8.67 -0.71 21.85
CA PHE A 21 8.54 0.47 21.01
C PHE A 21 9.43 1.65 21.44
N VAL A 22 10.12 1.55 22.56
CA VAL A 22 11.07 2.58 23.02
C VAL A 22 12.39 2.42 22.26
N GLY A 23 12.64 3.28 21.29
CA GLY A 23 13.91 3.33 20.57
C GLY A 23 13.73 3.72 19.09
N GLU A 24 14.77 4.31 18.52
CA GLU A 24 14.83 4.75 17.14
C GLU A 24 14.39 3.63 16.18
N GLY A 25 13.55 3.99 15.20
CA GLY A 25 13.15 3.09 14.12
C GLY A 25 14.37 2.50 13.43
N LEU A 26 14.19 1.39 12.75
CA LEU A 26 15.24 0.70 11.98
C LEU A 26 16.04 1.69 11.14
N LYS A 27 17.18 2.18 11.65
CA LYS A 27 18.08 3.04 10.90
C LYS A 27 18.64 2.26 9.72
N GLY A 28 18.43 2.78 8.52
CA GLY A 28 18.95 2.19 7.27
C GLY A 28 18.03 1.14 6.62
N SER A 29 16.85 0.86 7.16
CA SER A 29 15.85 0.02 6.51
C SER A 29 14.83 0.87 5.75
N ASN A 30 14.33 0.32 4.67
CA ASN A 30 13.23 0.89 3.89
C ASN A 30 11.87 0.84 4.63
N ILE A 31 11.87 0.40 5.90
CA ILE A 31 10.72 0.24 6.76
C ILE A 31 11.05 0.82 8.13
N SER A 32 10.14 1.58 8.68
CA SER A 32 10.29 2.14 10.03
C SER A 32 9.03 1.87 10.84
N ILE A 33 9.22 1.50 12.11
CA ILE A 33 8.13 1.36 13.08
C ILE A 33 8.47 2.24 14.27
N SER A 34 7.53 3.07 14.68
CA SER A 34 7.68 3.94 15.84
C SER A 34 6.40 3.91 16.69
N PRO A 35 6.53 3.97 18.04
CA PRO A 35 5.38 4.19 18.87
C PRO A 35 4.77 5.56 18.60
N TRP A 36 3.51 5.67 18.90
CA TRP A 36 2.77 6.93 18.85
C TRP A 36 3.19 7.82 20.02
N MET A 37 4.18 8.68 19.84
CA MET A 37 4.76 9.34 21.00
C MET A 37 4.35 10.80 21.18
N SER A 38 4.34 11.62 20.19
CA SER A 38 3.88 12.99 20.30
C SER A 38 3.57 13.62 18.96
N PHE A 39 2.75 14.63 18.99
CA PHE A 39 2.33 15.39 17.82
C PHE A 39 3.51 15.99 17.02
N LYS A 40 4.55 16.46 17.70
CA LYS A 40 5.74 17.03 17.05
C LYS A 40 6.50 16.00 16.21
N ASP A 41 6.54 14.76 16.69
CA ASP A 41 7.22 13.68 15.96
C ASP A 41 6.41 13.23 14.74
N LEU A 42 5.08 13.29 14.84
CA LEU A 42 4.20 12.90 13.74
C LEU A 42 4.31 13.85 12.55
N THR A 43 4.27 15.16 12.78
CA THR A 43 4.35 16.17 11.71
C THR A 43 5.70 16.16 11.03
N SER A 44 6.82 16.11 11.78
CA SER A 44 8.16 16.03 11.20
C SER A 44 8.39 14.75 10.40
N HIS A 45 7.68 13.67 10.73
CA HIS A 45 7.75 12.40 10.04
C HIS A 45 6.78 12.27 8.87
N LEU A 46 5.70 13.06 8.84
CA LEU A 46 4.70 13.05 7.77
C LEU A 46 5.02 14.01 6.61
N GLU A 47 5.97 14.93 6.80
CA GLU A 47 6.41 15.86 5.75
C GLU A 47 7.21 15.18 4.61
N SER A 48 7.64 13.93 4.77
CA SER A 48 8.37 13.19 3.74
C SER A 48 7.39 12.52 2.77
N THR A 49 7.27 13.07 1.58
CA THR A 49 6.40 12.60 0.48
C THR A 49 6.80 11.24 -0.11
N GLU A 50 7.90 10.64 0.35
CA GLU A 50 8.43 9.38 -0.20
C GLU A 50 7.92 8.12 0.53
N TRP A 51 7.19 8.28 1.63
CA TRP A 51 6.76 7.20 2.50
C TRP A 51 5.25 6.95 2.46
N ILE A 52 4.88 5.68 2.45
CA ILE A 52 3.51 5.27 2.76
C ILE A 52 3.44 5.04 4.26
N THR A 53 2.53 5.75 4.93
CA THR A 53 2.39 5.70 6.38
C THR A 53 1.10 4.99 6.76
N VAL A 54 1.23 4.00 7.64
CA VAL A 54 0.13 3.30 8.29
C VAL A 54 0.18 3.64 9.76
N GLY A 55 -0.90 4.22 10.29
CA GLY A 55 -1.05 4.42 11.72
C GLY A 55 -2.11 3.51 12.29
N VAL A 56 -1.84 2.94 13.44
CA VAL A 56 -2.77 2.08 14.17
C VAL A 56 -3.08 2.71 15.50
N ILE A 57 -4.38 2.94 15.81
CA ILE A 57 -4.84 3.44 17.09
C ILE A 57 -5.42 2.28 17.87
N CYS A 58 -4.77 1.95 18.99
CA CYS A 58 -5.19 0.89 19.91
C CYS A 58 -6.16 1.42 20.97
N ASN A 59 -5.85 2.58 21.57
CA ASN A 59 -6.64 3.22 22.60
C ASN A 59 -6.78 4.72 22.34
N GLY A 60 -7.73 5.35 23.03
CA GLY A 60 -7.98 6.80 22.91
C GLY A 60 -8.60 7.18 21.57
N SER A 61 -8.41 8.43 21.17
CA SER A 61 -8.94 8.98 19.95
C SER A 61 -8.01 10.02 19.37
N ALA A 62 -8.05 10.21 18.05
CA ALA A 62 -7.32 11.27 17.38
C ALA A 62 -8.17 11.93 16.29
N LYS A 63 -7.81 13.17 15.94
CA LYS A 63 -8.33 13.89 14.79
C LYS A 63 -7.17 14.21 13.87
N ILE A 64 -7.36 14.00 12.59
CA ILE A 64 -6.36 14.29 11.56
C ILE A 64 -7.02 15.08 10.43
N GLN A 65 -6.33 16.07 9.91
CA GLN A 65 -6.74 16.77 8.70
C GLN A 65 -5.78 16.37 7.57
N VAL A 66 -6.33 15.75 6.53
CA VAL A 66 -5.59 15.26 5.36
C VAL A 66 -6.23 15.81 4.10
N ASN A 67 -5.45 16.50 3.26
CA ASN A 67 -5.91 17.09 2.00
C ASN A 67 -7.19 17.92 2.20
N SER A 68 -7.17 18.80 3.19
CA SER A 68 -8.26 19.71 3.58
C SER A 68 -9.54 19.02 4.09
N ARG A 69 -9.47 17.72 4.41
CA ARG A 69 -10.59 16.98 5.02
C ARG A 69 -10.24 16.54 6.43
N ALA A 70 -11.14 16.79 7.36
CA ALA A 70 -10.99 16.38 8.75
C ALA A 70 -11.56 14.98 8.97
N TYR A 71 -10.82 14.15 9.68
CA TYR A 71 -11.22 12.80 10.04
C TYR A 71 -11.06 12.59 11.54
N THR A 72 -11.96 11.79 12.13
CA THR A 72 -11.89 11.38 13.53
C THR A 72 -11.61 9.89 13.60
N MET A 73 -10.60 9.53 14.37
CA MET A 73 -10.17 8.16 14.61
C MET A 73 -10.56 7.75 16.01
N ARG A 74 -11.10 6.55 16.15
CA ARG A 74 -11.49 5.91 17.40
C ARG A 74 -10.55 4.76 17.74
N PRO A 75 -10.63 4.15 18.91
CA PRO A 75 -9.93 2.89 19.19
C PRO A 75 -10.23 1.85 18.09
N ASN A 76 -9.24 1.04 17.79
CA ASN A 76 -9.29 0.04 16.71
C ASN A 76 -9.45 0.65 15.31
N SER A 77 -8.86 1.83 15.09
CA SER A 77 -8.76 2.44 13.76
C SER A 77 -7.38 2.29 13.17
N ILE A 78 -7.36 2.08 11.87
CA ILE A 78 -6.15 2.13 11.04
C ILE A 78 -6.30 3.33 10.11
N PHE A 79 -5.27 4.16 9.97
CA PHE A 79 -5.23 5.18 8.94
C PHE A 79 -4.07 4.93 7.98
N LEU A 80 -4.28 5.28 6.73
CA LEU A 80 -3.30 5.15 5.67
C LEU A 80 -3.10 6.48 4.98
N LEU A 81 -1.84 6.87 4.86
CA LEU A 81 -1.43 8.05 4.12
C LEU A 81 -0.53 7.59 2.98
N GLY A 82 -0.95 7.91 1.76
CA GLY A 82 -0.12 7.75 0.57
C GLY A 82 0.96 8.83 0.50
N LYS A 83 1.93 8.64 -0.38
CA LYS A 83 3.03 9.58 -0.60
C LYS A 83 2.61 11.01 -1.01
N ASP A 84 1.41 11.16 -1.57
CA ASP A 84 0.86 12.46 -2.00
C ASP A 84 -0.10 13.05 -0.95
N SER A 85 -0.18 12.46 0.24
CA SER A 85 -1.06 12.93 1.33
C SER A 85 -0.42 14.11 2.05
N VAL A 86 -1.15 15.22 2.16
CA VAL A 86 -0.74 16.39 2.93
C VAL A 86 -1.47 16.37 4.26
N VAL A 87 -0.74 16.27 5.36
CA VAL A 87 -1.28 16.33 6.72
C VAL A 87 -1.16 17.78 7.20
N GLU A 88 -2.30 18.41 7.47
CA GLU A 88 -2.39 19.83 7.86
C GLU A 88 -2.52 20.01 9.37
N ASP A 89 -3.26 19.13 10.05
CA ASP A 89 -3.45 19.17 11.51
C ASP A 89 -3.60 17.74 12.05
N PHE A 90 -3.12 17.54 13.26
CA PHE A 90 -3.27 16.30 14.01
C PHE A 90 -3.39 16.59 15.50
N LYS A 91 -4.42 16.03 16.12
CA LYS A 91 -4.68 16.17 17.55
C LYS A 91 -5.08 14.82 18.15
N CYS A 92 -4.48 14.44 19.25
CA CYS A 92 -4.82 13.20 19.95
C CYS A 92 -5.24 13.48 21.41
N SER A 93 -6.04 12.56 21.94
CA SER A 93 -6.39 12.54 23.35
C SER A 93 -5.19 12.11 24.19
N LYS A 94 -5.17 12.47 25.49
CA LYS A 94 -4.10 12.04 26.42
C LYS A 94 -3.97 10.52 26.55
N ALA A 95 -5.04 9.78 26.28
CA ALA A 95 -5.07 8.31 26.34
C ALA A 95 -4.84 7.67 24.97
N CYS A 96 -4.37 8.43 23.97
CA CYS A 96 -4.14 7.90 22.64
C CYS A 96 -2.86 7.06 22.62
N GLU A 97 -3.02 5.78 22.29
CA GLU A 97 -1.95 4.80 22.18
C GLU A 97 -2.02 4.12 20.82
N GLY A 98 -0.87 3.82 20.26
CA GLY A 98 -0.77 3.19 18.97
C GLY A 98 0.65 3.22 18.42
N TYR A 99 0.78 3.01 17.13
CA TYR A 99 2.08 3.02 16.45
C TYR A 99 1.96 3.42 14.98
N LEU A 100 3.07 3.87 14.44
CA LEU A 100 3.24 4.18 13.03
C LEU A 100 4.14 3.15 12.37
N ILE A 101 3.75 2.72 11.19
CA ILE A 101 4.57 1.91 10.30
C ILE A 101 4.72 2.68 9.01
N ARG A 102 5.96 2.83 8.55
CA ARG A 102 6.24 3.54 7.31
C ARG A 102 7.02 2.64 6.37
N PHE A 103 6.63 2.67 5.11
CA PHE A 103 7.27 1.94 4.02
C PHE A 103 7.81 2.95 3.02
N SER A 104 9.10 2.88 2.71
CA SER A 104 9.67 3.64 1.59
C SER A 104 9.08 3.16 0.26
N SER A 105 9.17 3.98 -0.78
CA SER A 105 8.75 3.58 -2.13
C SER A 105 9.43 2.30 -2.60
N SER A 106 10.71 2.10 -2.27
CA SER A 106 11.45 0.89 -2.61
C SER A 106 10.99 -0.35 -1.85
N ALA A 107 10.67 -0.23 -0.54
CA ALA A 107 10.07 -1.32 0.24
C ALA A 107 8.71 -1.71 -0.33
N PHE A 108 7.92 -0.72 -0.69
CA PHE A 108 6.60 -0.93 -1.27
C PHE A 108 6.65 -1.61 -2.64
N GLU A 109 7.62 -1.23 -3.49
CA GLU A 109 7.86 -1.90 -4.78
C GLU A 109 8.32 -3.35 -4.62
N ALA A 110 9.03 -3.66 -3.52
CA ALA A 110 9.50 -5.02 -3.23
C ALA A 110 8.36 -5.98 -2.80
N LEU A 111 7.19 -5.46 -2.41
CA LEU A 111 6.03 -6.25 -2.00
C LEU A 111 5.36 -7.01 -3.14
N ASN A 112 5.76 -6.77 -4.37
CA ASN A 112 5.29 -7.52 -5.56
C ASN A 112 3.76 -7.63 -5.69
N LEU A 113 3.05 -6.55 -5.30
CA LEU A 113 1.59 -6.47 -5.39
C LEU A 113 1.15 -6.28 -6.85
N GLU A 114 0.06 -6.91 -7.21
CA GLU A 114 -0.55 -6.65 -8.51
C GLU A 114 -0.97 -5.18 -8.66
N THR A 115 -0.87 -4.65 -9.88
CA THR A 115 -1.26 -3.26 -10.16
C THR A 115 -2.71 -2.98 -9.79
N SER A 116 -3.60 -3.97 -9.96
CA SER A 116 -5.01 -3.92 -9.57
C SER A 116 -5.18 -3.72 -8.06
N ASP A 117 -4.39 -4.39 -7.24
CA ASP A 117 -4.44 -4.29 -5.79
C ASP A 117 -3.92 -2.93 -5.31
N LEU A 118 -2.78 -2.49 -5.86
CA LEU A 118 -2.22 -1.17 -5.59
C LEU A 118 -3.21 -0.05 -5.90
N MET A 119 -3.93 -0.18 -7.00
CA MET A 119 -4.93 0.80 -7.39
C MET A 119 -6.19 0.73 -6.52
N SER A 120 -6.62 -0.45 -6.15
CA SER A 120 -7.75 -0.65 -5.22
C SER A 120 -7.44 -0.04 -3.86
N ILE A 121 -6.22 -0.21 -3.35
CA ILE A 121 -5.73 0.40 -2.12
C ILE A 121 -5.69 1.92 -2.25
N ASN A 122 -5.14 2.47 -3.34
CA ASN A 122 -5.12 3.91 -3.57
C ASN A 122 -6.53 4.53 -3.64
N MET A 123 -7.46 3.86 -4.31
CA MET A 123 -8.87 4.31 -4.36
C MET A 123 -9.48 4.33 -2.97
N ALA A 124 -9.25 3.30 -2.17
CA ALA A 124 -9.78 3.20 -0.82
C ALA A 124 -9.23 4.34 0.06
N ILE A 125 -7.91 4.57 0.02
CA ILE A 125 -7.23 5.64 0.77
C ILE A 125 -7.76 7.02 0.36
N ASN A 126 -7.87 7.30 -0.93
CA ASN A 126 -8.36 8.60 -1.42
C ASN A 126 -9.83 8.87 -1.05
N LYS A 127 -10.64 7.82 -0.93
CA LYS A 127 -12.05 7.93 -0.55
C LYS A 127 -12.22 8.08 0.96
N ASN A 128 -11.54 7.27 1.73
CA ASN A 128 -11.47 7.35 3.19
C ASN A 128 -10.15 6.74 3.68
N PRO A 129 -9.22 7.56 4.19
CA PRO A 129 -7.94 7.07 4.69
C PRO A 129 -8.05 6.32 6.02
N ILE A 130 -9.24 6.27 6.64
CA ILE A 130 -9.46 5.64 7.94
C ILE A 130 -10.35 4.41 7.78
N VAL A 131 -9.93 3.33 8.42
CA VAL A 131 -10.63 2.05 8.47
C VAL A 131 -10.81 1.65 9.93
N GLU A 132 -12.05 1.48 10.38
CA GLU A 132 -12.35 0.88 11.68
C GLU A 132 -12.39 -0.64 11.52
N VAL A 133 -11.76 -1.37 12.44
CA VAL A 133 -11.61 -2.83 12.39
C VAL A 133 -11.91 -3.47 13.74
N ASP A 134 -12.12 -4.77 13.74
CA ASP A 134 -12.30 -5.53 14.97
C ASP A 134 -11.02 -5.57 15.82
N SER A 135 -11.17 -5.62 17.13
CA SER A 135 -10.04 -5.66 18.07
C SER A 135 -9.08 -6.83 17.83
N ASN A 136 -9.59 -7.98 17.34
CA ASN A 136 -8.76 -9.13 16.99
C ASN A 136 -7.81 -8.82 15.82
N ILE A 137 -8.25 -8.02 14.87
CA ILE A 137 -7.43 -7.57 13.74
C ILE A 137 -6.29 -6.67 14.25
N ILE A 138 -6.61 -5.72 15.12
CA ILE A 138 -5.60 -4.85 15.76
C ILE A 138 -4.59 -5.69 16.53
N THR A 139 -5.05 -6.68 17.30
CA THR A 139 -4.19 -7.60 18.04
C THR A 139 -3.23 -8.35 17.11
N GLY A 140 -3.73 -8.87 15.98
CA GLY A 140 -2.90 -9.56 14.98
C GLY A 140 -1.84 -8.64 14.37
N LEU A 141 -2.22 -7.43 13.96
CA LEU A 141 -1.27 -6.44 13.44
C LEU A 141 -0.22 -6.04 14.47
N HIS A 142 -0.64 -5.90 15.73
CA HIS A 142 0.24 -5.57 16.83
C HIS A 142 1.28 -6.68 17.10
N CYS A 143 0.88 -7.94 17.07
CA CYS A 143 1.80 -9.08 17.22
C CYS A 143 2.88 -9.07 16.12
N VAL A 144 2.51 -8.82 14.86
CA VAL A 144 3.48 -8.75 13.77
C VAL A 144 4.42 -7.56 13.93
N ALA A 145 3.90 -6.38 14.28
CA ALA A 145 4.69 -5.19 14.53
C ALA A 145 5.69 -5.38 15.69
N ALA A 146 5.25 -6.00 16.79
CA ALA A 146 6.11 -6.34 17.91
C ALA A 146 7.22 -7.32 17.52
N GLN A 147 6.89 -8.35 16.72
CA GLN A 147 7.88 -9.31 16.20
C GLN A 147 8.90 -8.63 15.29
N MET A 148 8.49 -7.71 14.45
CA MET A 148 9.41 -6.93 13.60
C MET A 148 10.41 -6.14 14.47
N LEU A 149 9.92 -5.45 15.49
CA LEU A 149 10.78 -4.69 16.42
C LEU A 149 11.72 -5.59 17.20
N PHE A 150 11.24 -6.71 17.71
CA PHE A 150 12.07 -7.69 18.39
C PHE A 150 13.19 -8.20 17.48
N THR A 151 12.83 -8.65 16.28
CA THR A 151 13.79 -9.18 15.30
C THR A 151 14.82 -8.13 14.90
N SER A 152 14.41 -6.87 14.73
CA SER A 152 15.29 -5.77 14.33
C SER A 152 16.42 -5.49 15.32
N ARG A 153 16.21 -5.80 16.59
CA ARG A 153 17.17 -5.59 17.70
C ARG A 153 18.13 -6.76 17.91
N GLN A 154 17.91 -7.89 17.24
CA GLN A 154 18.77 -9.07 17.34
C GLN A 154 20.04 -8.88 16.50
N GLU A 155 21.05 -8.20 17.02
CA GLU A 155 22.30 -7.95 16.30
C GLU A 155 23.04 -9.24 15.88
N SER A 156 22.92 -10.31 16.66
CA SER A 156 23.49 -11.62 16.36
C SER A 156 22.76 -12.39 15.24
N ASN A 157 21.58 -11.96 14.84
CA ASN A 157 20.82 -12.61 13.78
C ASN A 157 21.29 -12.12 12.41
N ILE A 158 22.04 -12.95 11.69
CA ILE A 158 22.57 -12.62 10.35
C ILE A 158 21.47 -12.39 9.31
N TYR A 159 20.26 -12.93 9.52
CA TYR A 159 19.11 -12.77 8.63
C TYR A 159 18.11 -11.71 9.11
N ARG A 160 18.44 -10.92 10.13
CA ARG A 160 17.49 -9.97 10.76
C ARG A 160 16.79 -9.04 9.76
N TYR A 161 17.53 -8.51 8.78
CA TYR A 161 16.95 -7.60 7.78
C TYR A 161 15.95 -8.31 6.87
N ARG A 162 16.30 -9.50 6.37
CA ARG A 162 15.39 -10.31 5.54
C ARG A 162 14.16 -10.78 6.31
N ALA A 163 14.33 -11.13 7.58
CA ALA A 163 13.21 -11.52 8.44
C ALA A 163 12.26 -10.32 8.69
N VAL A 164 12.79 -9.13 8.94
CA VAL A 164 11.97 -7.91 9.08
C VAL A 164 11.25 -7.57 7.78
N GLU A 165 11.89 -7.67 6.62
CA GLU A 165 11.26 -7.45 5.31
C GLU A 165 10.12 -8.46 5.05
N SER A 166 10.31 -9.73 5.41
CA SER A 166 9.27 -10.77 5.27
C SER A 166 8.07 -10.50 6.19
N LEU A 167 8.32 -10.10 7.42
CA LEU A 167 7.28 -9.72 8.39
C LEU A 167 6.52 -8.47 7.92
N ALA A 168 7.23 -7.50 7.36
CA ALA A 168 6.64 -6.29 6.80
C ALA A 168 5.76 -6.60 5.58
N SER A 169 6.19 -7.53 4.73
CA SER A 169 5.39 -8.01 3.61
C SER A 169 4.10 -8.68 4.10
N ALA A 170 4.20 -9.56 5.10
CA ALA A 170 3.03 -10.20 5.72
C ALA A 170 2.08 -9.17 6.33
N LEU A 171 2.61 -8.18 7.06
CA LEU A 171 1.82 -7.09 7.64
C LEU A 171 1.10 -6.30 6.56
N PHE A 172 1.79 -5.98 5.47
CA PHE A 172 1.21 -5.22 4.37
C PHE A 172 0.10 -5.99 3.66
N TYR A 173 0.27 -7.29 3.37
CA TYR A 173 -0.78 -8.12 2.77
C TYR A 173 -2.03 -8.19 3.66
N ASN A 174 -1.86 -8.29 4.99
CA ASN A 174 -2.99 -8.23 5.92
C ASN A 174 -3.71 -6.87 5.85
N LEU A 175 -2.96 -5.78 5.85
CA LEU A 175 -3.52 -4.42 5.71
C LEU A 175 -4.23 -4.24 4.37
N ALA A 176 -3.63 -4.68 3.27
CA ALA A 176 -4.23 -4.63 1.94
C ALA A 176 -5.57 -5.38 1.89
N SER A 177 -5.62 -6.58 2.45
CA SER A 177 -6.85 -7.38 2.55
C SER A 177 -7.94 -6.64 3.33
N ILE A 178 -7.60 -6.05 4.48
CA ILE A 178 -8.54 -5.27 5.31
C ILE A 178 -9.10 -4.08 4.53
N ILE A 179 -8.24 -3.33 3.86
CA ILE A 179 -8.61 -2.12 3.11
C ILE A 179 -9.53 -2.47 1.95
N ILE A 180 -9.15 -3.48 1.15
CA ILE A 180 -9.91 -3.93 -0.01
C ILE A 180 -11.28 -4.47 0.43
N SER A 181 -11.32 -5.27 1.50
CA SER A 181 -12.56 -5.84 2.03
C SER A 181 -13.50 -4.75 2.57
N ASN A 182 -12.97 -3.78 3.30
CA ASN A 182 -13.75 -2.66 3.82
C ASN A 182 -14.29 -1.76 2.70
N HIS A 183 -13.47 -1.51 1.67
CA HIS A 183 -13.91 -0.76 0.50
C HIS A 183 -15.05 -1.49 -0.25
N LYS A 184 -14.96 -2.81 -0.40
CA LYS A 184 -16.02 -3.62 -1.01
C LYS A 184 -17.30 -3.52 -0.19
N ARG A 185 -17.26 -3.75 1.13
CA ARG A 185 -18.43 -3.60 2.02
C ARG A 185 -19.06 -2.22 1.90
N MET A 186 -18.28 -1.14 1.96
CA MET A 186 -18.81 0.22 1.83
C MET A 186 -19.40 0.51 0.45
N SER A 187 -18.91 -0.12 -0.61
CA SER A 187 -19.47 0.01 -1.96
C SER A 187 -20.79 -0.77 -2.11
N GLU A 188 -20.94 -1.89 -1.44
CA GLU A 188 -22.18 -2.67 -1.39
C GLU A 188 -23.28 -1.99 -0.58
N PHE A 189 -22.93 -1.31 0.53
CA PHE A 189 -23.88 -0.54 1.34
C PHE A 189 -24.31 0.78 0.67
N LYS A 190 -23.48 1.39 -0.17
CA LYS A 190 -23.87 2.54 -1.00
C LYS A 190 -24.46 2.02 -2.31
N LEU A 191 -25.75 1.89 -2.37
CA LEU A 191 -26.59 1.40 -3.47
C LEU A 191 -26.38 2.01 -4.88
N LYS A 192 -25.29 2.74 -5.15
CA LYS A 192 -24.84 3.14 -6.49
C LYS A 192 -23.34 3.44 -6.47
N SER A 193 -22.52 2.48 -6.92
CA SER A 193 -21.21 2.86 -7.47
C SER A 193 -21.46 3.83 -8.62
N SER A 194 -20.72 4.95 -8.67
CA SER A 194 -20.88 5.85 -9.80
C SER A 194 -20.41 5.13 -11.07
N ARG A 195 -21.04 5.43 -12.23
CA ARG A 195 -20.63 4.88 -13.54
C ARG A 195 -19.13 5.04 -13.78
N SER A 196 -18.50 6.12 -13.29
CA SER A 196 -17.07 6.35 -13.37
C SER A 196 -16.25 5.37 -12.50
N GLU A 197 -16.74 4.98 -11.33
CA GLU A 197 -16.08 3.96 -10.50
C GLU A 197 -16.15 2.57 -11.15
N GLU A 198 -17.26 2.24 -11.81
CA GLU A 198 -17.42 0.98 -12.55
C GLU A 198 -16.49 0.92 -13.76
N ILE A 199 -16.45 1.98 -14.57
CA ILE A 199 -15.53 2.10 -15.71
C ILE A 199 -14.09 1.92 -15.23
N PHE A 200 -13.70 2.61 -14.16
CA PHE A 200 -12.34 2.54 -13.64
C PHE A 200 -11.98 1.13 -13.16
N ARG A 201 -12.88 0.46 -12.45
CA ARG A 201 -12.69 -0.93 -11.97
C ARG A 201 -12.55 -1.91 -13.13
N HIS A 202 -13.38 -1.79 -14.17
CA HIS A 202 -13.25 -2.60 -15.38
C HIS A 202 -11.93 -2.35 -16.10
N PHE A 203 -11.54 -1.08 -16.25
CA PHE A 203 -10.26 -0.70 -16.83
C PHE A 203 -9.08 -1.34 -16.10
N LEU A 204 -9.05 -1.27 -14.76
CA LEU A 204 -7.95 -1.85 -13.96
C LEU A 204 -7.85 -3.37 -14.14
N ARG A 205 -8.99 -4.07 -14.16
CA ARG A 205 -9.02 -5.51 -14.41
C ARG A 205 -8.45 -5.85 -15.79
N MET A 206 -8.90 -5.14 -16.83
CA MET A 206 -8.39 -5.34 -18.18
C MET A 206 -6.89 -5.04 -18.29
N VAL A 207 -6.40 -3.99 -17.61
CA VAL A 207 -4.96 -3.68 -17.57
C VAL A 207 -4.17 -4.80 -16.90
N SER A 208 -4.65 -5.34 -15.78
CA SER A 208 -4.00 -6.47 -15.10
C SER A 208 -3.88 -7.70 -16.00
N GLU A 209 -4.93 -8.00 -16.76
CA GLU A 209 -4.99 -9.18 -17.63
C GLU A 209 -4.22 -8.99 -18.95
N LYS A 210 -4.28 -7.78 -19.55
CA LYS A 210 -3.92 -7.56 -20.97
C LYS A 210 -2.79 -6.55 -21.19
N CYS A 211 -2.16 -5.98 -20.17
CA CYS A 211 -1.15 -4.93 -20.33
C CYS A 211 0.11 -5.38 -21.11
N CYS A 212 0.40 -6.68 -21.16
CA CYS A 212 1.49 -7.21 -21.97
C CYS A 212 1.18 -7.17 -23.46
N GLU A 213 -0.09 -7.33 -23.85
CA GLU A 213 -0.54 -7.37 -25.23
C GLU A 213 -0.89 -5.97 -25.76
N TYR A 214 -1.64 -5.21 -24.98
CA TYR A 214 -2.19 -3.91 -25.37
C TYR A 214 -1.68 -2.80 -24.44
N ARG A 215 -0.99 -1.80 -24.99
CA ARG A 215 -0.35 -0.71 -24.23
C ARG A 215 -0.94 0.66 -24.50
N PHE A 216 -1.89 0.76 -25.45
CA PHE A 216 -2.50 2.01 -25.84
C PHE A 216 -3.85 2.19 -25.17
N VAL A 217 -4.14 3.42 -24.74
CA VAL A 217 -5.37 3.78 -24.04
C VAL A 217 -6.60 3.52 -24.92
N GLU A 218 -6.44 3.68 -26.21
CA GLU A 218 -7.49 3.53 -27.24
C GLU A 218 -8.13 2.15 -27.18
N TYR A 219 -7.33 1.08 -27.06
CA TYR A 219 -7.82 -0.28 -26.93
C TYR A 219 -8.77 -0.45 -25.75
N TYR A 220 -8.37 0.02 -24.57
CA TYR A 220 -9.17 -0.09 -23.35
C TYR A 220 -10.42 0.78 -23.41
N ALA A 221 -10.33 1.93 -24.03
CA ALA A 221 -11.45 2.84 -24.19
C ALA A 221 -12.51 2.25 -25.14
N GLU A 222 -12.09 1.62 -26.23
CA GLU A 222 -12.94 0.92 -27.19
C GLU A 222 -13.68 -0.25 -26.52
N GLU A 223 -12.97 -1.12 -25.82
CA GLU A 223 -13.54 -2.24 -25.05
C GLU A 223 -14.56 -1.79 -24.00
N LEU A 224 -14.38 -0.59 -23.43
CA LEU A 224 -15.30 0.01 -22.46
C LEU A 224 -16.45 0.83 -23.10
N GLY A 225 -16.47 0.96 -24.44
CA GLY A 225 -17.46 1.74 -25.16
C GLY A 225 -17.42 3.24 -24.85
N ILE A 226 -16.21 3.81 -24.60
CA ILE A 226 -16.01 5.21 -24.25
C ILE A 226 -14.81 5.81 -25.01
N THR A 227 -14.65 7.12 -24.97
CA THR A 227 -13.48 7.76 -25.57
C THR A 227 -12.23 7.66 -24.70
N ALA A 228 -11.03 7.58 -25.30
CA ALA A 228 -9.75 7.59 -24.60
C ALA A 228 -9.59 8.81 -23.69
N LYS A 229 -10.09 9.98 -24.13
CA LYS A 229 -10.10 11.22 -23.34
C LYS A 229 -10.96 11.07 -22.08
N TYR A 230 -12.15 10.49 -22.19
CA TYR A 230 -13.03 10.26 -21.05
C TYR A 230 -12.45 9.21 -20.10
N LEU A 231 -11.89 8.11 -20.60
CA LEU A 231 -11.20 7.12 -19.78
C LEU A 231 -10.04 7.76 -18.98
N SER A 232 -9.20 8.57 -19.64
CA SER A 232 -8.10 9.29 -18.95
C SER A 232 -8.61 10.26 -17.88
N LEU A 233 -9.74 10.95 -18.13
CA LEU A 233 -10.38 11.81 -17.13
C LEU A 233 -10.88 11.01 -15.93
N VAL A 234 -11.54 9.89 -16.17
CA VAL A 234 -12.01 8.97 -15.12
C VAL A 234 -10.83 8.49 -14.28
N CYS A 235 -9.77 7.98 -14.93
CA CYS A 235 -8.55 7.55 -14.25
C CYS A 235 -7.94 8.66 -13.38
N LYS A 236 -7.82 9.88 -13.94
CA LYS A 236 -7.27 11.02 -13.21
C LYS A 236 -8.08 11.39 -11.96
N ARG A 237 -9.42 11.32 -12.05
CA ARG A 237 -10.32 11.59 -10.92
C ARG A 237 -10.25 10.51 -9.84
N GLN A 238 -10.13 9.24 -10.24
CA GLN A 238 -10.17 8.10 -9.32
C GLN A 238 -8.82 7.80 -8.67
N SER A 239 -7.70 7.99 -9.39
CA SER A 239 -6.36 7.58 -8.93
C SER A 239 -5.30 8.68 -8.94
N GLY A 240 -5.64 9.88 -9.40
CA GLY A 240 -4.66 10.95 -9.62
C GLY A 240 -3.77 10.74 -10.86
N LYS A 241 -3.79 9.57 -11.50
CA LYS A 241 -2.98 9.22 -12.68
C LYS A 241 -3.85 9.13 -13.93
N ASN A 242 -3.31 9.48 -15.10
CA ASN A 242 -4.00 9.24 -16.37
C ASN A 242 -3.92 7.75 -16.78
N ALA A 243 -4.76 7.34 -17.73
CA ALA A 243 -4.85 5.95 -18.16
C ALA A 243 -3.52 5.40 -18.72
N SER A 244 -2.79 6.19 -19.51
CA SER A 244 -1.49 5.79 -20.07
C SER A 244 -0.47 5.48 -18.95
N LYS A 245 -0.40 6.32 -17.91
CA LYS A 245 0.50 6.09 -16.78
C LYS A 245 0.16 4.82 -16.01
N ILE A 246 -1.13 4.50 -15.87
CA ILE A 246 -1.59 3.28 -15.22
C ILE A 246 -1.17 2.05 -16.01
N ILE A 247 -1.35 2.06 -17.33
CA ILE A 247 -0.91 0.98 -18.22
C ILE A 247 0.61 0.82 -18.14
N ASP A 248 1.36 1.93 -18.24
CA ASP A 248 2.83 1.91 -18.13
C ASP A 248 3.30 1.30 -16.81
N ASP A 249 2.69 1.69 -15.69
CA ASP A 249 3.03 1.17 -14.37
C ASP A 249 2.81 -0.36 -14.31
N ALA A 250 1.71 -0.86 -14.87
CA ALA A 250 1.40 -2.28 -14.94
C ALA A 250 2.41 -3.06 -15.81
N VAL A 251 2.74 -2.53 -16.99
CA VAL A 251 3.74 -3.13 -17.90
C VAL A 251 5.11 -3.21 -17.21
N ILE A 252 5.53 -2.13 -16.55
CA ILE A 252 6.82 -2.10 -15.83
C ILE A 252 6.81 -3.05 -14.63
N HIS A 253 5.69 -3.14 -13.91
CA HIS A 253 5.56 -4.10 -12.82
C HIS A 253 5.76 -5.54 -13.32
N LYS A 254 5.05 -5.93 -14.39
CA LYS A 254 5.20 -7.25 -15.00
C LYS A 254 6.60 -7.52 -15.55
N ALA A 255 7.23 -6.50 -16.14
CA ALA A 255 8.61 -6.59 -16.60
C ALA A 255 9.59 -6.84 -15.44
N LYS A 256 9.43 -6.13 -14.32
CA LYS A 256 10.25 -6.30 -13.11
C LYS A 256 10.08 -7.71 -12.51
N GLU A 257 8.85 -8.23 -12.48
CA GLU A 257 8.54 -9.60 -12.04
C GLU A 257 9.30 -10.64 -12.88
N LEU A 258 9.15 -10.56 -14.21
CA LEU A 258 9.83 -11.49 -15.12
C LEU A 258 11.36 -11.38 -15.09
N LEU A 259 11.88 -10.17 -14.91
CA LEU A 259 13.33 -9.94 -14.76
C LEU A 259 13.90 -10.53 -13.46
N GLY A 260 13.07 -10.65 -12.41
CA GLY A 260 13.45 -11.29 -11.15
C GLY A 260 13.38 -12.82 -11.17
N GLN A 261 12.74 -13.42 -12.17
CA GLN A 261 12.68 -14.86 -12.35
C GLN A 261 13.98 -15.41 -12.98
N HIS A 262 14.50 -16.51 -12.43
CA HIS A 262 15.64 -17.21 -13.04
C HIS A 262 15.19 -17.97 -14.30
N GLY A 263 16.06 -18.04 -15.30
CA GLY A 263 15.88 -18.88 -16.49
C GLY A 263 15.38 -18.17 -17.75
N LEU A 264 14.85 -16.94 -17.67
CA LEU A 264 14.44 -16.20 -18.86
C LEU A 264 15.50 -15.18 -19.28
N SER A 265 15.90 -15.17 -20.55
CA SER A 265 16.72 -14.10 -21.14
C SER A 265 15.90 -12.81 -21.29
N VAL A 266 16.59 -11.67 -21.43
CA VAL A 266 15.91 -10.38 -21.68
C VAL A 266 15.14 -10.39 -23.00
N ASN A 267 15.61 -11.16 -23.98
CA ASN A 267 14.95 -11.33 -25.25
C ASN A 267 13.64 -12.11 -25.12
N GLU A 268 13.66 -13.23 -24.39
CA GLU A 268 12.47 -14.04 -24.12
C GLU A 268 11.42 -13.23 -23.33
N ILE A 269 11.87 -12.40 -22.38
CA ILE A 269 10.96 -11.51 -21.66
C ILE A 269 10.33 -10.48 -22.61
N ALA A 270 11.13 -9.88 -23.51
CA ALA A 270 10.61 -8.95 -24.50
C ALA A 270 9.53 -9.60 -25.38
N LEU A 271 9.77 -10.83 -25.83
CA LEU A 271 8.81 -11.60 -26.63
C LEU A 271 7.56 -11.96 -25.81
N LYS A 272 7.73 -12.47 -24.58
CA LYS A 272 6.62 -12.80 -23.70
C LYS A 272 5.73 -11.62 -23.35
N MET A 273 6.33 -10.43 -23.34
CA MET A 273 5.62 -9.16 -23.12
C MET A 273 5.15 -8.53 -24.44
N ASN A 274 5.19 -9.26 -25.56
CA ASN A 274 4.73 -8.78 -26.86
C ASN A 274 5.41 -7.47 -27.32
N PHE A 275 6.72 -7.33 -27.10
CA PHE A 275 7.51 -6.27 -27.70
C PHE A 275 8.06 -6.72 -29.05
N VAL A 276 8.09 -5.81 -30.03
CA VAL A 276 8.61 -6.05 -31.38
C VAL A 276 10.08 -6.53 -31.36
N SER A 277 10.87 -6.07 -30.37
CA SER A 277 12.25 -6.51 -30.20
C SER A 277 12.74 -6.23 -28.78
N GLN A 278 13.83 -6.93 -28.39
CA GLN A 278 14.55 -6.67 -27.13
C GLN A 278 15.01 -5.21 -27.03
N SER A 279 15.39 -4.58 -28.15
CA SER A 279 15.84 -3.17 -28.19
C SER A 279 14.69 -2.22 -27.84
N PHE A 280 13.50 -2.47 -28.36
CA PHE A 280 12.30 -1.68 -28.01
C PHE A 280 11.92 -1.84 -26.55
N PHE A 281 11.91 -3.08 -26.04
CA PHE A 281 11.70 -3.36 -24.62
C PHE A 281 12.74 -2.64 -23.76
N GLY A 282 14.03 -2.73 -24.14
CA GLY A 282 15.11 -2.08 -23.41
C GLY A 282 14.97 -0.56 -23.31
N LYS A 283 14.59 0.11 -24.42
CA LYS A 283 14.32 1.56 -24.45
C LYS A 283 13.11 1.91 -23.59
N TYR A 284 12.00 1.18 -23.76
CA TYR A 284 10.76 1.38 -23.01
C TYR A 284 11.00 1.26 -21.49
N PHE A 285 11.67 0.20 -21.07
CA PHE A 285 11.99 -0.06 -19.67
C PHE A 285 12.94 1.01 -19.10
N LYS A 286 14.05 1.31 -19.80
CA LYS A 286 15.03 2.31 -19.36
C LYS A 286 14.41 3.70 -19.18
N GLN A 287 13.53 4.11 -20.09
CA GLN A 287 12.85 5.41 -20.03
C GLN A 287 11.99 5.55 -18.78
N ARG A 288 11.41 4.45 -18.27
CA ARG A 288 10.47 4.46 -17.15
C ARG A 288 11.10 4.10 -15.81
N VAL A 289 12.18 3.31 -15.83
CA VAL A 289 12.86 2.81 -14.62
C VAL A 289 14.22 3.50 -14.39
N GLY A 290 14.77 4.16 -15.41
CA GLY A 290 16.06 4.86 -15.34
C GLY A 290 17.26 3.97 -15.68
N VAL A 291 17.14 2.64 -15.58
CA VAL A 291 18.23 1.68 -15.85
C VAL A 291 17.79 0.63 -16.88
N SER A 292 18.75 0.01 -17.59
CA SER A 292 18.42 -1.05 -18.54
C SER A 292 17.91 -2.31 -17.85
N PRO A 293 17.11 -3.17 -18.54
CA PRO A 293 16.64 -4.45 -17.98
C PRO A 293 17.75 -5.34 -17.45
N SER A 294 18.88 -5.44 -18.18
CA SER A 294 20.03 -6.25 -17.75
C SER A 294 20.69 -5.71 -16.47
N ARG A 295 20.83 -4.37 -16.36
CA ARG A 295 21.37 -3.73 -15.16
C ARG A 295 20.42 -3.88 -13.97
N TYR A 296 19.12 -3.77 -14.20
CA TYR A 296 18.09 -4.00 -13.17
C TYR A 296 18.16 -5.42 -12.62
N ARG A 297 18.29 -6.43 -13.49
CA ARG A 297 18.47 -7.83 -13.09
C ARG A 297 19.71 -8.02 -12.23
N GLY A 298 20.86 -7.48 -12.67
CA GLY A 298 22.13 -7.64 -11.94
C GLY A 298 22.18 -6.93 -10.58
N SER A 299 21.27 -5.97 -10.32
CA SER A 299 21.18 -5.31 -9.00
C SER A 299 20.28 -6.05 -8.00
N LYS A 300 19.53 -7.08 -8.45
CA LYS A 300 18.66 -7.93 -7.61
C LYS A 300 19.24 -9.33 -7.33
N LEU A 301 20.29 -9.72 -8.02
CA LEU A 301 21.09 -10.91 -7.79
C LEU A 301 22.27 -10.58 -6.87
#